data_8ee3d813a783977de3b4fd35c9e2f367
#
_entry.id   8ee3d813a783977de3b4fd35c9e2f367
#
_cell.length_a   1.000
_cell.length_b   1.000
_cell.length_c   1.000
_cell.angle_alpha   90.00
_cell.angle_beta   90.00
_cell.angle_gamma   90.00
#
_symmetry.space_group_name_H-M   'P 1'
#
loop_
_entity.id
_entity.type
_entity.pdbx_description
1 polymer ?
#
loop_
_entity_poly.entity_id
_entity_poly.type
_entity_poly.pdbx_seq_one_letter_code
_entity_poly.pdbx_strand_id
1 'polypeptide(L)'
;ISSKTLNTDNPKLNCRLKGFEKFSPMRVILDNQLKTRLNSYLIKTANNKNTIIFYNKADRLKILDFKKRGVRLIKTKINKENRLDIKVLLKKLYKLGCRNLLIEGGDILTNSLIKNKIFDKFYLFKSSKNHSKSSEYLKFNSLNVLNKKYKKKINLNLNLRKDRITLYR
;
A
#
# COMPACT_ATOMS: atom_id res chain seq x y z
N ILE A 1 1.32 -2.08 -0.45
CA ILE A 1 0.29 -1.71 -1.45
C ILE A 1 -0.76 -2.80 -1.61
N SER A 2 -1.89 -2.52 -2.30
CA SER A 2 -2.88 -3.55 -2.69
C SER A 2 -2.52 -4.21 -4.02
N SER A 3 -3.00 -5.44 -4.25
CA SER A 3 -2.87 -6.11 -5.55
C SER A 3 -3.54 -5.33 -6.69
N LYS A 4 -4.62 -4.60 -6.42
CA LYS A 4 -5.26 -3.73 -7.41
C LYS A 4 -4.29 -2.63 -7.85
N THR A 5 -3.69 -1.90 -6.92
CA THR A 5 -2.67 -0.86 -7.19
C THR A 5 -1.49 -1.45 -7.95
N LEU A 6 -0.98 -2.62 -7.50
CA LEU A 6 0.12 -3.28 -8.20
C LEU A 6 -0.22 -3.64 -9.65
N ASN A 7 -1.41 -4.19 -9.89
CA ASN A 7 -1.82 -4.61 -11.23
C ASN A 7 -2.12 -3.43 -12.18
N THR A 8 -2.51 -2.26 -11.63
CA THR A 8 -2.80 -1.06 -12.42
C THR A 8 -1.51 -0.28 -12.73
N ASP A 9 -0.71 0.00 -11.71
CA ASP A 9 0.40 0.97 -11.80
C ASP A 9 1.76 0.31 -11.99
N ASN A 10 1.87 -1.01 -11.73
CA ASN A 10 3.11 -1.78 -11.77
C ASN A 10 4.32 -1.05 -11.12
N PRO A 11 4.20 -0.56 -9.87
CA PRO A 11 5.23 0.26 -9.23
C PRO A 11 6.47 -0.55 -8.90
N LYS A 12 7.63 0.12 -8.83
CA LYS A 12 8.91 -0.53 -8.49
C LYS A 12 9.11 -0.69 -6.98
N LEU A 13 8.63 0.24 -6.18
CA LEU A 13 8.77 0.29 -4.71
C LEU A 13 10.23 0.03 -4.25
N ASN A 14 11.17 0.70 -4.86
CA ASN A 14 12.61 0.60 -4.57
C ASN A 14 13.23 1.96 -4.30
N CYS A 15 14.37 1.98 -3.65
CA CYS A 15 15.19 3.17 -3.54
C CYS A 15 15.81 3.50 -4.91
N ARG A 16 15.63 4.75 -5.37
CA ARG A 16 16.15 5.25 -6.66
C ARG A 16 17.23 6.30 -6.48
N LEU A 17 17.70 6.50 -5.25
CA LEU A 17 18.85 7.36 -4.98
C LEU A 17 20.13 6.61 -5.37
N LYS A 18 20.95 7.24 -6.21
CA LYS A 18 22.22 6.65 -6.68
C LYS A 18 23.13 6.31 -5.48
N GLY A 19 23.62 5.09 -5.42
CA GLY A 19 24.43 4.56 -4.34
C GLY A 19 23.65 4.01 -3.12
N PHE A 20 22.33 4.17 -3.10
CA PHE A 20 21.45 3.71 -2.00
C PHE A 20 20.49 2.59 -2.41
N GLU A 21 20.63 2.02 -3.59
CA GLU A 21 19.73 0.99 -4.13
C GLU A 21 19.62 -0.24 -3.23
N LYS A 22 20.73 -0.61 -2.55
CA LYS A 22 20.79 -1.72 -1.58
C LYS A 22 19.91 -1.52 -0.34
N PHE A 23 19.53 -0.28 -0.06
CA PHE A 23 18.61 0.06 1.04
C PHE A 23 17.14 0.08 0.61
N SER A 24 16.83 -0.51 -0.53
CA SER A 24 15.43 -0.65 -0.95
C SER A 24 14.61 -1.38 0.11
N PRO A 25 13.41 -0.87 0.45
CA PRO A 25 12.58 -1.43 1.51
C PRO A 25 12.02 -2.79 1.12
N MET A 26 11.67 -3.60 2.12
CA MET A 26 10.85 -4.79 1.93
C MET A 26 9.48 -4.39 1.39
N ARG A 27 9.04 -5.05 0.34
CA ARG A 27 7.78 -4.77 -0.36
C ARG A 27 6.68 -5.67 0.15
N VAL A 28 5.56 -5.08 0.51
CA VAL A 28 4.41 -5.81 1.07
C VAL A 28 3.18 -5.60 0.19
N ILE A 29 2.60 -6.69 -0.25
CA ILE A 29 1.42 -6.72 -1.12
C ILE A 29 0.25 -7.35 -0.37
N LEU A 30 -0.90 -6.68 -0.38
CA LEU A 30 -2.16 -7.17 0.15
C LEU A 30 -2.99 -7.76 -0.98
N ASP A 31 -3.10 -9.09 -1.02
CA ASP A 31 -3.75 -9.81 -2.10
C ASP A 31 -4.56 -11.00 -1.60
N ASN A 32 -5.80 -10.77 -1.25
CA ASN A 32 -6.67 -11.75 -0.60
C ASN A 32 -6.73 -13.11 -1.33
N GLN A 33 -6.65 -13.11 -2.66
CA GLN A 33 -6.86 -14.29 -3.52
C GLN A 33 -5.71 -14.58 -4.48
N LEU A 34 -4.54 -14.00 -4.28
CA LEU A 34 -3.39 -14.07 -5.19
C LEU A 34 -3.76 -13.71 -6.64
N LYS A 35 -4.41 -12.52 -6.82
CA LYS A 35 -4.77 -11.95 -8.12
C LYS A 35 -3.65 -11.10 -8.74
N THR A 36 -2.54 -10.92 -8.02
CA THR A 36 -1.34 -10.25 -8.53
C THR A 36 -0.83 -10.93 -9.78
N ARG A 37 -0.50 -10.14 -10.79
CA ARG A 37 0.06 -10.66 -12.05
C ARG A 37 1.49 -11.14 -11.84
N LEU A 38 1.80 -12.36 -12.28
CA LEU A 38 3.12 -12.97 -12.13
C LEU A 38 4.21 -12.24 -12.93
N ASN A 39 3.84 -11.49 -13.97
CA ASN A 39 4.74 -10.68 -14.79
C ASN A 39 4.95 -9.24 -14.27
N SER A 40 4.34 -8.85 -13.14
CA SER A 40 4.56 -7.54 -12.54
C SER A 40 6.01 -7.38 -12.06
N TYR A 41 6.50 -6.13 -12.03
CA TYR A 41 7.88 -5.83 -11.64
C TYR A 41 8.25 -6.38 -10.26
N LEU A 42 7.36 -6.23 -9.26
CA LEU A 42 7.61 -6.70 -7.89
C LEU A 42 7.76 -8.22 -7.82
N ILE A 43 7.05 -8.97 -8.67
CA ILE A 43 7.13 -10.43 -8.71
C ILE A 43 8.34 -10.90 -9.51
N LYS A 44 8.64 -10.28 -10.65
CA LYS A 44 9.85 -10.60 -11.44
C LYS A 44 11.15 -10.36 -10.68
N THR A 45 11.16 -9.39 -9.76
CA THR A 45 12.33 -9.02 -8.95
C THR A 45 12.22 -9.50 -7.51
N ALA A 46 11.30 -10.44 -7.25
CA ALA A 46 11.10 -10.98 -5.91
C ALA A 46 12.23 -11.91 -5.48
N ASN A 47 12.53 -11.86 -4.19
CA ASN A 47 13.23 -12.89 -3.45
C ASN A 47 12.63 -12.99 -2.05
N ASN A 48 12.96 -14.05 -1.32
CA ASN A 48 12.36 -14.34 -0.01
C ASN A 48 12.62 -13.28 1.08
N LYS A 49 13.55 -12.35 0.84
CA LYS A 49 13.90 -11.25 1.76
C LYS A 49 13.22 -9.94 1.41
N ASN A 50 12.86 -9.72 0.13
CA ASN A 50 12.42 -8.41 -0.33
C ASN A 50 10.93 -8.28 -0.69
N THR A 51 10.19 -9.39 -0.85
CA THR A 51 8.79 -9.34 -1.30
C THR A 51 7.91 -10.31 -0.51
N ILE A 52 6.89 -9.76 0.13
CA ILE A 52 5.89 -10.51 0.91
C ILE A 52 4.50 -10.26 0.30
N ILE A 53 3.71 -11.32 0.14
CA ILE A 53 2.28 -11.22 -0.14
C ILE A 53 1.50 -11.78 1.04
N PHE A 54 0.60 -10.96 1.61
CA PHE A 54 -0.42 -11.43 2.53
C PHE A 54 -1.65 -11.86 1.75
N TYR A 55 -2.12 -13.08 2.00
CA TYR A 55 -3.29 -13.66 1.33
C TYR A 55 -4.18 -14.43 2.31
N ASN A 56 -5.40 -14.73 1.91
CA ASN A 56 -6.31 -15.59 2.69
C ASN A 56 -6.55 -16.92 1.99
N LYS A 57 -7.04 -16.89 0.74
CA LYS A 57 -7.40 -18.10 -0.02
C LYS A 57 -6.79 -18.04 -1.42
N ALA A 58 -6.22 -19.14 -1.87
CA ALA A 58 -5.73 -19.28 -3.24
C ALA A 58 -5.56 -20.77 -3.59
N ASP A 59 -5.54 -21.06 -4.89
CA ASP A 59 -5.27 -22.38 -5.41
C ASP A 59 -3.82 -22.79 -5.14
N ARG A 60 -3.62 -24.10 -4.99
CA ARG A 60 -2.29 -24.68 -4.74
C ARG A 60 -1.28 -24.31 -5.84
N LEU A 61 -1.69 -24.35 -7.10
CA LEU A 61 -0.81 -24.01 -8.23
C LEU A 61 -0.34 -22.55 -8.16
N LYS A 62 -1.24 -21.60 -7.89
CA LYS A 62 -0.86 -20.17 -7.69
C LYS A 62 0.13 -20.00 -6.55
N ILE A 63 -0.10 -20.70 -5.42
CA ILE A 63 0.82 -20.65 -4.27
C ILE A 63 2.21 -21.11 -4.70
N LEU A 64 2.30 -22.21 -5.43
CA LEU A 64 3.58 -22.76 -5.93
C LEU A 64 4.27 -21.77 -6.90
N ASP A 65 3.52 -21.16 -7.82
CA ASP A 65 4.06 -20.22 -8.79
C ASP A 65 4.68 -18.98 -8.14
N PHE A 66 4.03 -18.42 -7.13
CA PHE A 66 4.61 -17.31 -6.38
C PHE A 66 5.85 -17.72 -5.58
N LYS A 67 5.81 -18.90 -4.94
CA LYS A 67 6.96 -19.44 -4.19
C LYS A 67 8.17 -19.69 -5.09
N LYS A 68 7.97 -20.29 -6.27
CA LYS A 68 9.04 -20.50 -7.27
C LYS A 68 9.71 -19.20 -7.70
N ARG A 69 8.99 -18.07 -7.68
CA ARG A 69 9.52 -16.73 -7.97
C ARG A 69 10.15 -16.03 -6.76
N GLY A 70 10.34 -16.74 -5.66
CA GLY A 70 10.95 -16.19 -4.45
C GLY A 70 10.05 -15.29 -3.62
N VAL A 71 8.74 -15.29 -3.86
CA VAL A 71 7.79 -14.49 -3.06
C VAL A 71 7.51 -15.20 -1.74
N ARG A 72 7.67 -14.49 -0.63
CA ARG A 72 7.25 -14.97 0.69
C ARG A 72 5.74 -14.81 0.85
N LEU A 73 5.02 -15.91 0.95
CA LEU A 73 3.56 -15.92 1.11
C LEU A 73 3.20 -16.08 2.59
N ILE A 74 2.31 -15.21 3.10
CA ILE A 74 1.83 -15.27 4.48
C ILE A 74 0.30 -15.33 4.48
N LYS A 75 -0.24 -16.49 4.84
CA LYS A 75 -1.68 -16.63 5.03
C LYS A 75 -2.16 -15.83 6.23
N THR A 76 -3.27 -15.09 6.09
CA THR A 76 -3.84 -14.27 7.14
C THR A 76 -5.37 -14.30 7.12
N LYS A 77 -5.99 -13.92 8.24
CA LYS A 77 -7.45 -13.87 8.38
C LYS A 77 -8.04 -12.70 7.61
N ILE A 78 -9.31 -12.84 7.28
CA ILE A 78 -10.15 -11.75 6.76
C ILE A 78 -11.04 -11.21 7.88
N ASN A 79 -11.46 -9.97 7.73
CA ASN A 79 -12.43 -9.32 8.60
C ASN A 79 -13.87 -9.60 8.14
N LYS A 80 -14.86 -9.04 8.85
CA LYS A 80 -16.28 -9.18 8.52
C LYS A 80 -16.66 -8.63 7.12
N GLU A 81 -15.85 -7.73 6.57
CA GLU A 81 -16.02 -7.15 5.23
C GLU A 81 -15.36 -8.00 4.13
N ASN A 82 -14.94 -9.23 4.44
CA ASN A 82 -14.26 -10.15 3.52
C ASN A 82 -12.91 -9.60 3.00
N ARG A 83 -12.24 -8.76 3.78
CA ARG A 83 -10.93 -8.16 3.48
C ARG A 83 -9.88 -8.66 4.46
N LEU A 84 -8.60 -8.63 4.05
CA LEU A 84 -7.50 -8.97 4.94
C LEU A 84 -7.55 -8.09 6.21
N ASP A 85 -7.50 -8.73 7.38
CA ASP A 85 -7.54 -8.03 8.65
C ASP A 85 -6.23 -7.25 8.86
N ILE A 86 -6.34 -5.92 8.74
CA ILE A 86 -5.19 -5.01 8.80
C ILE A 86 -4.48 -5.06 10.15
N LYS A 87 -5.22 -5.24 11.25
CA LYS A 87 -4.62 -5.32 12.61
C LYS A 87 -3.78 -6.58 12.78
N VAL A 88 -4.31 -7.71 12.29
CA VAL A 88 -3.57 -8.98 12.31
C VAL A 88 -2.33 -8.90 11.41
N LEU A 89 -2.47 -8.26 10.25
CA LEU A 89 -1.38 -8.06 9.31
C LEU A 89 -0.26 -7.20 9.92
N LEU A 90 -0.59 -6.06 10.53
CA LEU A 90 0.38 -5.18 11.19
C LEU A 90 1.13 -5.89 12.32
N LYS A 91 0.43 -6.70 13.14
CA LYS A 91 1.06 -7.53 14.18
C LYS A 91 2.06 -8.53 13.57
N LYS A 92 1.74 -9.15 12.43
CA LYS A 92 2.66 -10.05 11.73
C LYS A 92 3.88 -9.30 11.18
N LEU A 93 3.69 -8.13 10.57
CA LEU A 93 4.80 -7.29 10.09
C LEU A 93 5.72 -6.85 11.24
N TYR A 94 5.15 -6.44 12.37
CA TYR A 94 5.93 -6.10 13.56
C TYR A 94 6.80 -7.27 14.04
N LYS A 95 6.25 -8.51 14.10
CA LYS A 95 7.01 -9.72 14.44
C LYS A 95 8.11 -10.05 13.43
N LEU A 96 7.98 -9.60 12.17
CA LEU A 96 9.00 -9.71 11.14
C LEU A 96 10.06 -8.60 11.19
N GLY A 97 10.03 -7.75 12.23
CA GLY A 97 11.00 -6.67 12.41
C GLY A 97 10.63 -5.35 11.72
N CYS A 98 9.47 -5.26 11.05
CA CYS A 98 9.03 -4.01 10.44
C CYS A 98 8.64 -3.00 11.53
N ARG A 99 9.40 -1.89 11.62
CA ARG A 99 9.16 -0.80 12.58
C ARG A 99 8.54 0.43 11.92
N ASN A 100 8.87 0.67 10.65
CA ASN A 100 8.33 1.76 9.85
C ASN A 100 7.66 1.18 8.61
N LEU A 101 6.42 1.60 8.34
CA LEU A 101 5.64 1.13 7.21
C LEU A 101 5.11 2.31 6.42
N LEU A 102 5.56 2.47 5.19
CA LEU A 102 4.94 3.38 4.22
C LEU A 102 3.81 2.63 3.51
N ILE A 103 2.62 3.21 3.53
CA ILE A 103 1.45 2.64 2.86
C ILE A 103 1.06 3.52 1.69
N GLU A 104 1.24 2.98 0.49
CA GLU A 104 0.74 3.56 -0.74
C GLU A 104 -0.46 2.72 -1.18
N GLY A 105 -1.65 3.29 -1.14
CA GLY A 105 -2.85 2.51 -1.38
C GLY A 105 -3.94 3.29 -2.09
N GLY A 106 -4.80 2.56 -2.80
CA GLY A 106 -6.05 3.10 -3.31
C GLY A 106 -7.05 3.38 -2.18
N ASP A 107 -8.18 3.99 -2.53
CA ASP A 107 -9.20 4.49 -1.60
C ASP A 107 -9.65 3.47 -0.55
N ILE A 108 -9.83 2.20 -0.94
CA ILE A 108 -10.31 1.14 -0.03
C ILE A 108 -9.35 0.92 1.15
N LEU A 109 -8.05 0.76 0.87
CA LEU A 109 -7.05 0.54 1.92
C LEU A 109 -6.89 1.79 2.78
N THR A 110 -6.78 2.95 2.14
CA THR A 110 -6.66 4.25 2.81
C THR A 110 -7.85 4.53 3.72
N ASN A 111 -9.07 4.30 3.24
CA ASN A 111 -10.30 4.48 4.01
C ASN A 111 -10.34 3.55 5.25
N SER A 112 -9.91 2.31 5.10
CA SER A 112 -9.81 1.37 6.22
C SER A 112 -8.86 1.87 7.31
N LEU A 113 -7.70 2.42 6.94
CA LEU A 113 -6.73 2.98 7.88
C LEU A 113 -7.28 4.23 8.58
N ILE A 114 -7.89 5.14 7.85
CA ILE A 114 -8.48 6.38 8.39
C ILE A 114 -9.64 6.06 9.36
N LYS A 115 -10.55 5.18 8.96
CA LYS A 115 -11.69 4.79 9.80
C LYS A 115 -11.27 4.16 11.11
N ASN A 116 -10.25 3.31 11.08
CA ASN A 116 -9.74 2.59 12.25
C ASN A 116 -8.67 3.36 13.02
N LYS A 117 -8.30 4.58 12.62
CA LYS A 117 -7.23 5.38 13.22
C LYS A 117 -5.89 4.63 13.31
N ILE A 118 -5.51 3.96 12.22
CA ILE A 118 -4.31 3.11 12.17
C ILE A 118 -3.26 3.80 11.27
N PHE A 119 -2.78 4.95 11.66
CA PHE A 119 -1.58 5.60 11.09
C PHE A 119 -1.08 6.67 12.06
N ASP A 120 0.21 6.93 12.03
CA ASP A 120 0.84 7.99 12.82
C ASP A 120 0.94 9.30 12.02
N LYS A 121 1.16 9.18 10.71
CA LYS A 121 1.28 10.30 9.77
C LYS A 121 0.55 9.97 8.49
N PHE A 122 -0.27 10.91 8.01
CA PHE A 122 -0.94 10.80 6.73
C PHE A 122 -0.62 12.04 5.87
N TYR A 123 0.01 11.81 4.73
CA TYR A 123 0.38 12.85 3.79
C TYR A 123 -0.64 12.90 2.66
N LEU A 124 -1.42 13.97 2.59
CA LEU A 124 -2.37 14.23 1.52
C LEU A 124 -1.73 15.15 0.47
N PHE A 125 -1.50 14.60 -0.72
CA PHE A 125 -1.06 15.36 -1.89
C PHE A 125 -2.28 15.86 -2.65
N LYS A 126 -2.36 17.16 -2.88
CA LYS A 126 -3.44 17.80 -3.63
C LYS A 126 -2.85 18.53 -4.83
N SER A 127 -3.20 18.09 -6.04
CA SER A 127 -2.84 18.80 -7.26
C SER A 127 -3.64 20.09 -7.41
N SER A 128 -2.99 21.09 -7.96
CA SER A 128 -3.63 22.34 -8.38
C SER A 128 -4.47 22.18 -9.65
N LYS A 129 -4.21 21.12 -10.44
CA LYS A 129 -4.96 20.83 -11.67
C LYS A 129 -6.26 20.10 -11.35
N ASN A 130 -7.36 20.61 -11.86
CA ASN A 130 -8.67 19.95 -11.78
C ASN A 130 -8.80 18.90 -12.89
N HIS A 131 -8.86 17.63 -12.52
CA HIS A 131 -9.07 16.50 -13.44
C HIS A 131 -10.55 16.11 -13.57
N SER A 132 -11.47 17.05 -13.40
CA SER A 132 -12.90 16.79 -13.24
C SER A 132 -13.64 16.25 -14.48
N LYS A 133 -12.98 16.15 -15.63
CA LYS A 133 -13.64 15.80 -16.90
C LYS A 133 -13.44 14.37 -17.39
N SER A 134 -12.68 13.52 -16.71
CA SER A 134 -12.52 12.11 -17.09
C SER A 134 -13.10 11.19 -16.03
N SER A 135 -14.00 10.29 -16.44
CA SER A 135 -14.66 9.28 -15.61
C SER A 135 -13.71 8.25 -14.97
N GLU A 136 -12.43 8.30 -15.30
CA GLU A 136 -11.42 7.32 -14.87
C GLU A 136 -10.75 7.65 -13.52
N TYR A 137 -10.96 8.86 -12.96
CA TYR A 137 -10.31 9.25 -11.71
C TYR A 137 -11.10 8.77 -10.49
N LEU A 138 -10.45 7.93 -9.68
CA LEU A 138 -10.99 7.49 -8.41
C LEU A 138 -11.07 8.67 -7.44
N LYS A 139 -12.28 9.05 -7.05
CA LYS A 139 -12.52 10.07 -6.02
C LYS A 139 -11.99 9.58 -4.67
N PHE A 140 -11.21 10.42 -3.98
CA PHE A 140 -10.83 10.16 -2.59
C PHE A 140 -12.00 10.45 -1.66
N ASN A 141 -12.81 9.42 -1.37
CA ASN A 141 -14.04 9.55 -0.60
C ASN A 141 -13.82 9.74 0.91
N SER A 142 -12.61 9.51 1.39
CA SER A 142 -12.29 9.56 2.83
C SER A 142 -11.89 10.96 3.33
N LEU A 143 -11.85 11.98 2.47
CA LEU A 143 -11.41 13.32 2.84
C LEU A 143 -12.25 13.93 3.97
N ASN A 144 -13.57 13.77 3.91
CA ASN A 144 -14.48 14.28 4.95
C ASN A 144 -14.24 13.58 6.29
N VAL A 145 -14.02 12.26 6.26
CA VAL A 145 -13.71 11.48 7.47
C VAL A 145 -12.35 11.89 8.05
N LEU A 146 -11.36 12.10 7.18
CA LEU A 146 -10.04 12.56 7.56
C LEU A 146 -10.13 13.92 8.28
N ASN A 147 -10.79 14.90 7.66
CA ASN A 147 -10.95 16.24 8.23
C ASN A 147 -11.75 16.28 9.54
N LYS A 148 -12.76 15.41 9.69
CA LYS A 148 -13.56 15.30 10.93
C LYS A 148 -12.77 14.66 12.07
N LYS A 149 -12.00 13.61 11.79
CA LYS A 149 -11.34 12.80 12.83
C LYS A 149 -9.96 13.32 13.23
N TYR A 150 -9.26 13.99 12.30
CA TYR A 150 -7.87 14.44 12.49
C TYR A 150 -7.80 15.96 12.41
N LYS A 151 -7.81 16.60 13.58
CA LYS A 151 -7.81 18.07 13.69
C LYS A 151 -6.41 18.66 13.57
N LYS A 152 -5.38 17.91 13.99
CA LYS A 152 -3.98 18.35 13.87
C LYS A 152 -3.52 18.16 12.45
N LYS A 153 -3.40 19.26 11.70
CA LYS A 153 -2.93 19.28 10.31
C LYS A 153 -1.92 20.37 10.10
N ILE A 154 -0.90 20.10 9.30
CA ILE A 154 0.18 21.02 8.97
C ILE A 154 0.29 21.06 7.46
N ASN A 155 0.21 22.23 6.85
CA ASN A 155 0.54 22.40 5.45
C ASN A 155 2.06 22.49 5.33
N LEU A 156 2.64 21.57 4.56
CA LEU A 156 4.08 21.55 4.34
C LEU A 156 4.43 22.54 3.23
N ASN A 157 5.31 23.49 3.57
CA ASN A 157 5.80 24.47 2.59
C ASN A 157 6.96 23.83 1.79
N LEU A 158 6.61 23.08 0.75
CA LEU A 158 7.55 22.46 -0.16
C LEU A 158 7.38 23.07 -1.55
N ASN A 159 8.48 23.30 -2.25
CA ASN A 159 8.44 23.87 -3.61
C ASN A 159 7.96 22.83 -4.63
N LEU A 160 6.66 22.61 -4.66
CA LEU A 160 5.96 21.68 -5.57
C LEU A 160 5.16 22.44 -6.63
N ARG A 161 5.65 23.61 -7.07
CA ARG A 161 4.91 24.53 -7.94
C ARG A 161 3.60 24.96 -7.26
N LYS A 162 2.43 24.56 -7.83
CA LYS A 162 1.09 24.88 -7.30
C LYS A 162 0.46 23.74 -6.48
N ASP A 163 1.10 22.59 -6.38
CA ASP A 163 0.59 21.44 -5.62
C ASP A 163 0.81 21.64 -4.11
N ARG A 164 -0.02 21.01 -3.30
CA ARG A 164 0.01 21.17 -1.84
C ARG A 164 0.11 19.83 -1.15
N ILE A 165 0.85 19.78 -0.05
CA ILE A 165 0.90 18.60 0.84
C ILE A 165 0.39 19.03 2.20
N THR A 166 -0.59 18.28 2.71
CA THR A 166 -1.07 18.42 4.09
C THR A 166 -0.73 17.18 4.88
N LEU A 167 -0.04 17.33 5.99
CA LEU A 167 0.25 16.28 6.96
C LEU A 167 -0.82 16.27 8.04
N TYR A 168 -1.45 15.12 8.27
CA TYR A 168 -2.36 14.85 9.37
C TYR A 168 -1.67 13.93 10.40
N ARG A 169 -1.91 14.21 11.70
CA ARG A 169 -1.38 13.46 12.85
C ARG A 169 -2.46 13.17 13.87
#